data_e0b4d70e28b021fa8f16b384d9bbd02c
#
_entry.id   e0b4d70e28b021fa8f16b384d9bbd02c
#
_cell.length_a   1.000
_cell.length_b   1.000
_cell.length_c   1.000
_cell.angle_alpha   90.00
_cell.angle_beta   90.00
_cell.angle_gamma   90.00
#
_symmetry.space_group_name_H-M   'P 1'
#
loop_
_entity.id
_entity.type
_entity.pdbx_description
1 polymer ?
#
loop_
_entity_poly.entity_id
_entity_poly.type
_entity_poly.pdbx_seq_one_letter_code
_entity_poly.pdbx_strand_id
1 'polypeptide(L)'
;CRNYLKPSDIPKKFNTEVKYGCPYDCGICTDHEQHSCVSLVEITDRCNLTCPTCYASSSPTYGRHRTLSEVKSMLDIVVNNEGEPDIVQISGGEPTIHPNFFEILDYAKTLPIRHIMVNTNGIRIANDNEFVKRLNEYMPGIEIYLQFDSFKPEVLKKLRGKDLRDERDSALEKLNKYNIHTSLV
;
A
#
# COMPACT_ATOMS: atom_id res chain seq x y z
N CYS A 1 24.74 -17.19 1.79
CA CYS A 1 23.65 -16.48 2.54
C CYS A 1 23.68 -16.78 4.03
N ARG A 2 23.85 -18.06 4.46
CA ARG A 2 23.79 -18.45 5.89
C ARG A 2 24.65 -17.63 6.85
N ASN A 3 25.78 -17.07 6.39
CA ASN A 3 26.70 -16.32 7.25
C ASN A 3 26.32 -14.84 7.42
N TYR A 4 25.37 -14.34 6.65
CA TYR A 4 24.99 -12.92 6.63
C TYR A 4 23.58 -12.65 7.14
N LEU A 5 22.74 -13.66 7.20
CA LEU A 5 21.36 -13.52 7.64
C LEU A 5 21.24 -13.99 9.09
N LYS A 6 20.61 -13.17 9.93
CA LYS A 6 20.28 -13.56 11.31
C LYS A 6 18.89 -14.15 11.33
N PRO A 7 18.67 -15.21 12.14
CA PRO A 7 17.32 -15.67 12.43
C PRO A 7 16.49 -14.52 13.00
N SER A 8 15.22 -14.47 12.66
CA SER A 8 14.31 -13.55 13.30
C SER A 8 14.12 -13.97 14.77
N ASP A 9 14.29 -13.03 15.71
CA ASP A 9 14.02 -13.25 17.13
C ASP A 9 12.52 -13.39 17.42
N ILE A 10 11.68 -13.05 16.45
CA ILE A 10 10.23 -13.21 16.52
C ILE A 10 9.88 -14.57 15.89
N PRO A 11 9.28 -15.50 16.64
CA PRO A 11 8.81 -16.75 16.06
C PRO A 11 7.81 -16.46 14.95
N LYS A 12 8.25 -16.53 13.71
CA LYS A 12 7.41 -16.41 12.52
C LYS A 12 7.18 -17.79 11.96
N LYS A 13 5.93 -18.11 11.67
CA LYS A 13 5.63 -19.27 10.85
C LYS A 13 6.18 -18.97 9.46
N PHE A 14 7.12 -19.78 8.99
CA PHE A 14 7.61 -19.68 7.62
C PHE A 14 6.47 -20.02 6.67
N ASN A 15 6.32 -19.24 5.62
CA ASN A 15 5.39 -19.56 4.53
C ASN A 15 6.00 -20.59 3.58
N THR A 16 7.31 -20.79 3.66
CA THR A 16 8.06 -21.77 2.88
C THR A 16 8.62 -22.88 3.78
N GLU A 17 8.83 -24.05 3.20
CA GLU A 17 9.36 -25.19 3.88
C GLU A 17 10.85 -25.00 4.23
N VAL A 18 11.25 -25.30 5.46
CA VAL A 18 12.68 -25.26 5.86
C VAL A 18 13.42 -26.38 5.14
N LYS A 19 14.36 -26.03 4.26
CA LYS A 19 15.17 -26.99 3.50
C LYS A 19 16.63 -26.93 3.92
N TYR A 20 17.26 -28.09 3.97
CA TYR A 20 18.70 -28.26 4.30
C TYR A 20 19.11 -27.59 5.62
N GLY A 21 18.18 -27.54 6.58
CA GLY A 21 18.41 -26.92 7.88
C GLY A 21 18.59 -25.40 7.84
N CYS A 22 18.17 -24.74 6.76
CA CYS A 22 18.15 -23.28 6.65
C CYS A 22 16.84 -22.73 7.27
N PRO A 23 16.93 -21.95 8.36
CA PRO A 23 15.76 -21.42 9.03
C PRO A 23 15.28 -20.07 8.45
N TYR A 24 15.82 -19.65 7.30
CA TYR A 24 15.55 -18.31 6.76
C TYR A 24 14.57 -18.38 5.61
N ASP A 25 13.56 -17.52 5.68
CA ASP A 25 12.62 -17.25 4.60
C ASP A 25 13.02 -15.93 3.92
N CYS A 26 14.12 -15.98 3.18
CA CYS A 26 14.74 -14.76 2.64
C CYS A 26 14.34 -14.44 1.19
N GLY A 27 13.57 -15.31 0.54
CA GLY A 27 13.12 -15.13 -0.84
C GLY A 27 14.22 -15.12 -1.92
N ILE A 28 15.48 -15.36 -1.56
CA ILE A 28 16.65 -15.27 -2.47
C ILE A 28 17.15 -16.65 -2.89
N CYS A 29 16.84 -17.69 -2.10
CA CYS A 29 17.36 -19.02 -2.29
C CYS A 29 16.49 -19.83 -3.25
N THR A 30 17.09 -20.45 -4.24
CA THR A 30 16.39 -21.33 -5.20
C THR A 30 15.90 -22.64 -4.60
N ASP A 31 16.37 -22.98 -3.41
CA ASP A 31 15.98 -24.21 -2.70
C ASP A 31 14.64 -24.07 -1.96
N HIS A 32 14.14 -22.83 -1.81
CA HIS A 32 12.85 -22.55 -1.18
C HIS A 32 11.85 -22.06 -2.22
N GLU A 33 10.60 -22.44 -2.04
CA GLU A 33 9.51 -21.78 -2.73
C GLU A 33 9.46 -20.32 -2.28
N GLN A 34 9.46 -19.40 -3.24
CA GLN A 34 9.39 -17.96 -2.95
C GLN A 34 7.95 -17.55 -2.70
N HIS A 35 7.76 -16.65 -1.74
CA HIS A 35 6.49 -15.98 -1.54
C HIS A 35 6.70 -14.47 -1.41
N SER A 36 5.65 -13.70 -1.65
CA SER A 36 5.69 -12.25 -1.58
C SER A 36 5.30 -11.76 -0.18
N CYS A 37 6.23 -11.11 0.53
CA CYS A 37 5.88 -10.44 1.80
C CYS A 37 4.93 -9.26 1.58
N VAL A 38 5.05 -8.56 0.45
CA VAL A 38 4.20 -7.43 0.05
C VAL A 38 3.88 -7.55 -1.43
N SER A 39 2.59 -7.63 -1.76
CA SER A 39 2.11 -7.62 -3.14
C SER A 39 1.51 -6.25 -3.46
N LEU A 40 2.04 -5.57 -4.48
CA LEU A 40 1.51 -4.28 -4.94
C LEU A 40 0.43 -4.51 -6.00
N VAL A 41 -0.75 -3.94 -5.76
CA VAL A 41 -1.87 -3.94 -6.71
C VAL A 41 -2.13 -2.49 -7.14
N GLU A 42 -1.69 -2.15 -8.34
CA GLU A 42 -1.86 -0.82 -8.91
C GLU A 42 -3.24 -0.71 -9.59
N ILE A 43 -4.16 -0.01 -8.93
CA ILE A 43 -5.56 0.09 -9.36
C ILE A 43 -5.81 1.22 -10.37
N THR A 44 -4.84 2.13 -10.50
CA THR A 44 -4.95 3.28 -11.40
C THR A 44 -3.59 3.80 -11.82
N ASP A 45 -3.50 4.27 -13.06
CA ASP A 45 -2.33 5.01 -13.56
C ASP A 45 -2.48 6.52 -13.35
N ARG A 46 -3.68 7.01 -12.95
CA ARG A 46 -3.97 8.43 -12.73
C ARG A 46 -3.57 8.88 -11.33
N CYS A 47 -3.12 10.13 -11.23
CA CYS A 47 -2.77 10.77 -9.97
C CYS A 47 -3.27 12.22 -9.97
N ASN A 48 -3.56 12.77 -8.80
CA ASN A 48 -3.87 14.19 -8.61
C ASN A 48 -2.63 15.07 -8.40
N LEU A 49 -1.42 14.50 -8.56
CA LEU A 49 -0.13 15.17 -8.54
C LEU A 49 0.65 14.91 -9.83
N THR A 50 1.67 15.74 -10.06
CA THR A 50 2.65 15.63 -11.15
C THR A 50 4.07 15.62 -10.59
N CYS A 51 4.38 14.60 -9.80
CA CYS A 51 5.67 14.49 -9.12
C CYS A 51 6.83 14.37 -10.12
N PRO A 52 7.84 15.23 -10.06
CA PRO A 52 8.99 15.16 -10.98
C PRO A 52 9.76 13.83 -10.91
N THR A 53 9.69 13.15 -9.75
CA THR A 53 10.38 11.87 -9.50
C THR A 53 9.45 10.66 -9.53
N CYS A 54 8.27 10.78 -10.15
CA CYS A 54 7.30 9.69 -10.19
C CYS A 54 7.80 8.52 -11.05
N TYR A 55 8.01 7.35 -10.45
CA TYR A 55 8.44 6.16 -11.18
C TYR A 55 7.40 5.65 -12.18
N ALA A 56 6.11 5.86 -11.88
CA ALA A 56 4.98 5.45 -12.70
C ALA A 56 4.58 6.50 -13.75
N SER A 57 5.22 7.68 -13.76
CA SER A 57 4.87 8.82 -14.62
C SER A 57 3.39 9.20 -14.59
N SER A 58 2.74 8.98 -13.45
CA SER A 58 1.33 9.25 -13.25
C SER A 58 1.02 10.74 -13.22
N SER A 59 -0.12 11.12 -13.74
CA SER A 59 -0.56 12.53 -13.78
C SER A 59 -2.09 12.66 -13.80
N PRO A 60 -2.64 13.87 -13.60
CA PRO A 60 -4.08 14.11 -13.71
C PRO A 60 -4.64 13.92 -15.11
N THR A 61 -3.82 14.09 -16.14
CA THR A 61 -4.24 14.13 -17.55
C THR A 61 -3.95 12.85 -18.31
N TYR A 62 -3.13 11.97 -17.75
CA TYR A 62 -2.69 10.74 -18.40
C TYR A 62 -3.04 9.51 -17.59
N GLY A 63 -3.24 8.37 -18.28
CA GLY A 63 -3.55 7.10 -17.67
C GLY A 63 -5.05 6.83 -17.49
N ARG A 64 -5.38 5.67 -16.98
CA ARG A 64 -6.75 5.21 -16.74
C ARG A 64 -6.92 4.64 -15.34
N HIS A 65 -8.15 4.59 -14.89
CA HIS A 65 -8.54 3.71 -13.79
C HIS A 65 -8.77 2.30 -14.34
N ARG A 66 -8.25 1.29 -13.66
CA ARG A 66 -8.61 -0.09 -13.97
C ARG A 66 -10.07 -0.32 -13.61
N THR A 67 -10.76 -1.14 -14.35
CA THR A 67 -12.14 -1.50 -14.00
C THR A 67 -12.16 -2.31 -12.71
N LEU A 68 -13.29 -2.28 -11.99
CA LEU A 68 -13.46 -3.10 -10.79
C LEU A 68 -13.19 -4.59 -11.05
N SER A 69 -13.59 -5.10 -12.22
CA SER A 69 -13.34 -6.50 -12.61
C SER A 69 -11.85 -6.78 -12.79
N GLU A 70 -11.10 -5.88 -13.44
CA GLU A 70 -9.65 -6.03 -13.59
C GLU A 70 -8.97 -6.08 -12.23
N VAL A 71 -9.33 -5.18 -11.30
CA VAL A 71 -8.74 -5.14 -9.96
C VAL A 71 -9.08 -6.40 -9.16
N LYS A 72 -10.32 -6.87 -9.22
CA LYS A 72 -10.71 -8.13 -8.58
C LYS A 72 -9.88 -9.30 -9.09
N SER A 73 -9.71 -9.41 -10.42
CA SER A 73 -8.86 -10.44 -11.00
C SER A 73 -7.40 -10.35 -10.56
N MET A 74 -6.86 -9.14 -10.39
CA MET A 74 -5.50 -8.95 -9.86
C MET A 74 -5.39 -9.45 -8.40
N LEU A 75 -6.37 -9.14 -7.56
CA LEU A 75 -6.43 -9.61 -6.18
C LEU A 75 -6.56 -11.13 -6.11
N ASP A 76 -7.39 -11.72 -6.96
CA ASP A 76 -7.56 -13.17 -7.05
C ASP A 76 -6.26 -13.87 -7.47
N ILE A 77 -5.52 -13.30 -8.42
CA ILE A 77 -4.20 -13.82 -8.82
C ILE A 77 -3.23 -13.83 -7.64
N VAL A 78 -3.18 -12.74 -6.87
CA VAL A 78 -2.31 -12.65 -5.67
C VAL A 78 -2.69 -13.76 -4.67
N VAL A 79 -3.98 -13.89 -4.36
CA VAL A 79 -4.46 -14.90 -3.40
C VAL A 79 -4.25 -16.34 -3.92
N ASN A 80 -4.49 -16.58 -5.20
CA ASN A 80 -4.28 -17.91 -5.79
C ASN A 80 -2.81 -18.34 -5.76
N ASN A 81 -1.88 -17.38 -5.86
CA ASN A 81 -0.45 -17.69 -5.82
C ASN A 81 0.11 -17.80 -4.38
N GLU A 82 -0.36 -16.93 -3.48
CA GLU A 82 0.21 -16.80 -2.12
C GLU A 82 -0.62 -17.56 -1.07
N GLY A 83 -1.86 -17.96 -1.38
CA GLY A 83 -2.81 -18.53 -0.43
C GLY A 83 -3.35 -17.50 0.55
N GLU A 84 -2.58 -17.14 1.55
CA GLU A 84 -2.87 -16.09 2.55
C GLU A 84 -1.80 -14.99 2.48
N PRO A 85 -1.91 -14.02 1.55
CA PRO A 85 -0.94 -12.95 1.42
C PRO A 85 -0.77 -12.18 2.73
N ASP A 86 0.48 -11.94 3.15
CA ASP A 86 0.77 -11.18 4.37
C ASP A 86 0.29 -9.73 4.22
N ILE A 87 0.73 -9.05 3.16
CA ILE A 87 0.36 -7.65 2.89
C ILE A 87 -0.02 -7.51 1.41
N VAL A 88 -1.18 -6.92 1.17
CA VAL A 88 -1.55 -6.41 -0.16
C VAL A 88 -1.61 -4.89 -0.09
N GLN A 89 -0.73 -4.24 -0.83
CA GLN A 89 -0.69 -2.79 -0.93
C GLN A 89 -1.48 -2.32 -2.15
N ILE A 90 -2.59 -1.64 -1.89
CA ILE A 90 -3.37 -0.94 -2.91
C ILE A 90 -2.63 0.35 -3.28
N SER A 91 -2.23 0.45 -4.52
CA SER A 91 -1.34 1.49 -5.04
C SER A 91 -1.73 1.92 -6.45
N GLY A 92 -0.78 2.56 -7.14
CA GLY A 92 -0.92 3.07 -8.51
C GLY A 92 -0.40 4.50 -8.60
N GLY A 93 -1.07 5.36 -9.35
CA GLY A 93 -0.82 6.80 -9.26
C GLY A 93 -1.26 7.32 -7.90
N GLU A 94 -2.57 7.56 -7.73
CA GLU A 94 -3.19 7.85 -6.43
C GLU A 94 -4.46 6.98 -6.28
N PRO A 95 -4.44 5.93 -5.46
CA PRO A 95 -5.54 4.98 -5.39
C PRO A 95 -6.83 5.60 -4.83
N THR A 96 -6.73 6.60 -3.95
CA THR A 96 -7.92 7.21 -3.34
C THR A 96 -8.80 7.99 -4.32
N ILE A 97 -8.29 8.36 -5.50
CA ILE A 97 -9.12 9.00 -6.54
C ILE A 97 -9.84 7.99 -7.44
N HIS A 98 -9.61 6.69 -7.24
CA HIS A 98 -10.29 5.67 -8.03
C HIS A 98 -11.81 5.70 -7.76
N PRO A 99 -12.68 5.70 -8.79
CA PRO A 99 -14.13 5.79 -8.60
C PRO A 99 -14.70 4.65 -7.77
N ASN A 100 -14.18 3.44 -7.91
CA ASN A 100 -14.59 2.25 -7.16
C ASN A 100 -13.64 1.91 -5.99
N PHE A 101 -13.00 2.90 -5.38
CA PHE A 101 -12.00 2.65 -4.33
C PHE A 101 -12.57 1.80 -3.17
N PHE A 102 -13.74 2.13 -2.68
CA PHE A 102 -14.34 1.41 -1.57
C PHE A 102 -14.86 0.03 -1.97
N GLU A 103 -15.41 -0.14 -3.17
CA GLU A 103 -15.82 -1.46 -3.67
C GLU A 103 -14.62 -2.40 -3.87
N ILE A 104 -13.45 -1.84 -4.15
CA ILE A 104 -12.19 -2.60 -4.17
C ILE A 104 -11.81 -3.03 -2.77
N LEU A 105 -11.90 -2.14 -1.77
CA LEU A 105 -11.63 -2.49 -0.37
C LEU A 105 -12.65 -3.52 0.15
N ASP A 106 -13.92 -3.35 -0.17
CA ASP A 106 -14.98 -4.33 0.17
C ASP A 106 -14.60 -5.71 -0.34
N TYR A 107 -14.19 -5.80 -1.59
CA TYR A 107 -13.77 -7.07 -2.17
C TYR A 107 -12.50 -7.62 -1.52
N ALA A 108 -11.47 -6.80 -1.34
CA ALA A 108 -10.22 -7.21 -0.70
C ALA A 108 -10.45 -7.77 0.71
N LYS A 109 -11.39 -7.20 1.46
CA LYS A 109 -11.78 -7.69 2.82
C LYS A 109 -12.50 -9.04 2.80
N THR A 110 -13.04 -9.50 1.67
CA THR A 110 -13.60 -10.84 1.55
C THR A 110 -12.55 -11.93 1.29
N LEU A 111 -11.36 -11.53 0.91
CA LEU A 111 -10.25 -12.43 0.59
C LEU A 111 -9.39 -12.75 1.83
N PRO A 112 -8.66 -13.87 1.84
CA PRO A 112 -7.80 -14.26 2.95
C PRO A 112 -6.49 -13.44 3.00
N ILE A 113 -6.60 -12.12 2.87
CA ILE A 113 -5.49 -11.17 2.96
C ILE A 113 -5.34 -10.79 4.42
N ARG A 114 -4.14 -10.97 4.99
CA ARG A 114 -3.89 -10.69 6.41
C ARG A 114 -3.90 -9.20 6.71
N HIS A 115 -3.32 -8.40 5.82
CA HIS A 115 -3.23 -6.96 6.00
C HIS A 115 -3.35 -6.21 4.69
N ILE A 116 -4.23 -5.21 4.65
CA ILE A 116 -4.42 -4.34 3.49
C ILE A 116 -3.76 -3.00 3.79
N MET A 117 -2.88 -2.55 2.90
CA MET A 117 -2.20 -1.27 3.00
C MET A 117 -2.64 -0.37 1.85
N VAL A 118 -2.93 0.89 2.12
CA VAL A 118 -3.28 1.89 1.10
C VAL A 118 -2.19 2.93 0.99
N ASN A 119 -1.46 2.92 -0.13
CA ASN A 119 -0.41 3.89 -0.41
C ASN A 119 -1.00 5.16 -1.00
N THR A 120 -0.94 6.28 -0.29
CA THR A 120 -1.59 7.54 -0.70
C THR A 120 -0.75 8.77 -0.41
N ASN A 121 -0.91 9.80 -1.23
CA ASN A 121 -0.36 11.13 -0.97
C ASN A 121 -1.15 11.94 0.08
N GLY A 122 -2.28 11.43 0.54
CA GLY A 122 -3.08 12.02 1.62
C GLY A 122 -3.98 13.20 1.25
N ILE A 123 -3.93 13.71 0.03
CA ILE A 123 -4.70 14.91 -0.36
C ILE A 123 -6.20 14.70 -0.19
N ARG A 124 -6.73 13.54 -0.58
CA ARG A 124 -8.16 13.24 -0.40
C ARG A 124 -8.53 13.14 1.08
N ILE A 125 -7.70 12.51 1.88
CA ILE A 125 -7.89 12.41 3.34
C ILE A 125 -7.94 13.81 3.96
N ALA A 126 -7.03 14.71 3.56
CA ALA A 126 -7.00 16.08 4.03
C ALA A 126 -8.28 16.89 3.72
N ASN A 127 -8.90 16.63 2.57
CA ASN A 127 -9.97 17.50 2.04
C ASN A 127 -11.39 16.91 2.12
N ASP A 128 -11.54 15.60 2.38
CA ASP A 128 -12.81 14.88 2.34
C ASP A 128 -13.08 14.16 3.67
N ASN A 129 -13.90 14.78 4.53
CA ASN A 129 -14.23 14.21 5.84
C ASN A 129 -15.12 12.97 5.74
N GLU A 130 -16.01 12.90 4.75
CA GLU A 130 -16.88 11.74 4.56
C GLU A 130 -16.08 10.54 4.06
N PHE A 131 -15.07 10.78 3.22
CA PHE A 131 -14.12 9.75 2.83
C PHE A 131 -13.40 9.15 4.04
N VAL A 132 -12.92 9.98 4.97
CA VAL A 132 -12.21 9.52 6.18
C VAL A 132 -13.14 8.74 7.12
N LYS A 133 -14.38 9.20 7.29
CA LYS A 133 -15.39 8.47 8.09
C LYS A 133 -15.64 7.09 7.50
N ARG A 134 -15.86 7.00 6.19
CA ARG A 134 -16.05 5.72 5.52
C ARG A 134 -14.81 4.83 5.60
N LEU A 135 -13.61 5.42 5.47
CA LEU A 135 -12.35 4.68 5.62
C LEU A 135 -12.23 4.04 7.01
N ASN A 136 -12.70 4.72 8.05
CA ASN A 136 -12.70 4.20 9.41
C ASN A 136 -13.58 2.94 9.60
N GLU A 137 -14.59 2.75 8.76
CA GLU A 137 -15.45 1.54 8.82
C GLU A 137 -14.69 0.26 8.45
N TYR A 138 -13.54 0.38 7.79
CA TYR A 138 -12.68 -0.74 7.42
C TYR A 138 -11.68 -1.14 8.51
N MET A 139 -11.63 -0.42 9.62
CA MET A 139 -10.76 -0.76 10.74
C MET A 139 -11.35 -1.89 11.60
N PRO A 140 -10.55 -2.81 12.17
CA PRO A 140 -9.13 -3.01 11.92
C PRO A 140 -8.85 -3.81 10.62
N GLY A 141 -7.59 -3.90 10.26
CA GLY A 141 -7.13 -4.75 9.13
C GLY A 141 -6.80 -3.95 7.86
N ILE A 142 -6.81 -2.62 7.97
CA ILE A 142 -6.32 -1.70 6.94
C ILE A 142 -5.34 -0.71 7.56
N GLU A 143 -4.35 -0.30 6.79
CA GLU A 143 -3.34 0.68 7.16
C GLU A 143 -3.17 1.72 6.05
N ILE A 144 -3.03 2.97 6.44
CA ILE A 144 -2.68 4.05 5.52
C ILE A 144 -1.16 4.20 5.49
N TYR A 145 -0.60 3.98 4.31
CA TYR A 145 0.81 4.20 4.00
C TYR A 145 0.95 5.59 3.40
N LEU A 146 1.10 6.58 4.28
CA LEU A 146 1.05 8.00 3.93
C LEU A 146 2.41 8.49 3.45
N GLN A 147 2.47 8.97 2.21
CA GLN A 147 3.69 9.54 1.64
C GLN A 147 4.02 10.86 2.33
N PHE A 148 5.11 10.87 3.08
CA PHE A 148 5.51 12.02 3.91
C PHE A 148 6.73 12.77 3.36
N ASP A 149 7.81 12.08 3.02
CA ASP A 149 9.09 12.54 2.47
C ASP A 149 9.87 13.53 3.36
N SER A 150 9.34 14.72 3.66
CA SER A 150 10.10 15.78 4.32
C SER A 150 9.19 16.84 4.95
N PHE A 151 9.73 17.54 5.98
CA PHE A 151 9.15 18.78 6.52
C PHE A 151 9.57 20.05 5.78
N LYS A 152 10.56 19.95 4.88
CA LYS A 152 11.13 21.08 4.17
C LYS A 152 10.36 21.38 2.89
N PRO A 153 9.79 22.59 2.72
CA PRO A 153 8.95 22.91 1.54
C PRO A 153 9.72 22.83 0.23
N GLU A 154 11.00 23.19 0.22
CA GLU A 154 11.83 23.10 -0.98
C GLU A 154 12.09 21.64 -1.40
N VAL A 155 12.20 20.72 -0.44
CA VAL A 155 12.32 19.26 -0.73
C VAL A 155 11.02 18.73 -1.28
N LEU A 156 9.87 19.09 -0.68
CA LEU A 156 8.56 18.68 -1.15
C LEU A 156 8.28 19.17 -2.58
N LYS A 157 8.58 20.44 -2.86
CA LYS A 157 8.45 21.00 -4.22
C LYS A 157 9.33 20.26 -5.24
N LYS A 158 10.54 19.89 -4.83
CA LYS A 158 11.46 19.13 -5.69
C LYS A 158 10.99 17.71 -5.97
N LEU A 159 10.45 17.02 -4.95
CA LEU A 159 10.04 15.62 -5.07
C LEU A 159 8.61 15.47 -5.60
N ARG A 160 7.69 16.33 -5.16
CA ARG A 160 6.24 16.21 -5.41
C ARG A 160 5.68 17.28 -6.37
N GLY A 161 6.49 18.27 -6.73
CA GLY A 161 6.05 19.40 -7.56
C GLY A 161 5.26 20.46 -6.78
N LYS A 162 4.94 20.20 -5.51
CA LYS A 162 4.09 21.06 -4.66
C LYS A 162 4.54 20.99 -3.19
N ASP A 163 4.31 22.05 -2.43
CA ASP A 163 4.36 22.01 -0.97
C ASP A 163 3.05 21.37 -0.46
N LEU A 164 3.18 20.26 0.23
CA LEU A 164 2.05 19.45 0.73
C LEU A 164 1.97 19.42 2.25
N ARG A 165 2.65 20.33 2.96
CA ARG A 165 2.70 20.31 4.43
C ARG A 165 1.31 20.46 5.04
N ASP A 166 0.54 21.43 4.58
CA ASP A 166 -0.81 21.71 5.13
C ASP A 166 -1.76 20.52 4.88
N GLU A 167 -1.70 19.91 3.68
CA GLU A 167 -2.49 18.72 3.36
C GLU A 167 -2.07 17.52 4.22
N ARG A 168 -0.78 17.36 4.49
CA ARG A 168 -0.28 16.27 5.35
C ARG A 168 -0.65 16.44 6.80
N ASP A 169 -0.51 17.64 7.35
CA ASP A 169 -0.89 17.94 8.73
C ASP A 169 -2.40 17.71 8.92
N SER A 170 -3.22 18.22 8.00
CA SER A 170 -4.67 17.97 8.01
C SER A 170 -5.03 16.49 7.87
N ALA A 171 -4.32 15.76 7.00
CA ALA A 171 -4.53 14.31 6.85
C ALA A 171 -4.18 13.56 8.14
N LEU A 172 -3.03 13.87 8.76
CA LEU A 172 -2.61 13.25 10.01
C LEU A 172 -3.56 13.55 11.16
N GLU A 173 -4.03 14.80 11.31
CA GLU A 173 -5.02 15.16 12.32
C GLU A 173 -6.30 14.32 12.17
N LYS A 174 -6.79 14.16 10.94
CA LYS A 174 -7.99 13.36 10.68
C LYS A 174 -7.78 11.88 10.92
N LEU A 175 -6.67 11.32 10.45
CA LEU A 175 -6.32 9.91 10.68
C LEU A 175 -6.19 9.60 12.18
N ASN A 176 -5.53 10.49 12.93
CA ASN A 176 -5.42 10.37 14.39
C ASN A 176 -6.78 10.50 15.09
N LYS A 177 -7.61 11.47 14.67
CA LYS A 177 -8.96 11.66 15.23
C LYS A 177 -9.83 10.40 15.14
N TYR A 178 -9.71 9.65 14.05
CA TYR A 178 -10.47 8.42 13.82
C TYR A 178 -9.68 7.16 14.20
N ASN A 179 -8.50 7.31 14.83
CA ASN A 179 -7.63 6.19 15.24
C ASN A 179 -7.33 5.21 14.08
N ILE A 180 -7.11 5.75 12.89
CA ILE A 180 -6.77 4.97 11.69
C ILE A 180 -5.27 4.67 11.70
N HIS A 181 -4.89 3.41 11.60
CA HIS A 181 -3.49 2.99 11.57
C HIS A 181 -2.77 3.62 10.38
N THR A 182 -1.62 4.25 10.65
CA THR A 182 -0.88 5.03 9.64
C THR A 182 0.62 4.85 9.80
N SER A 183 1.28 4.51 8.70
CA SER A 183 2.74 4.57 8.56
C SER A 183 3.14 5.73 7.68
N LEU A 184 4.19 6.45 8.07
CA LEU A 184 4.77 7.56 7.31
C LEU A 184 5.97 7.08 6.49
N VAL A 185 6.07 7.49 5.22
CA VAL A 185 7.11 7.09 4.26
C VAL A 185 7.69 8.25 3.48
#